data_6f436750228f6d21d506180514b2a310
#
_entry.id   6f436750228f6d21d506180514b2a310
#
_cell.length_a   1.000
_cell.length_b   1.000
_cell.length_c   1.000
_cell.angle_alpha   90.00
_cell.angle_beta   90.00
_cell.angle_gamma   90.00
#
_symmetry.space_group_name_H-M   'P 1'
#
loop_
_entity.id
_entity.type
_entity.pdbx_description
1 polymer ?
#
loop_
_entity_poly.entity_id
_entity_poly.type
_entity_poly.pdbx_seq_one_letter_code
_entity_poly.pdbx_strand_id
1 'polypeptide(L)'
;MNKISVALIEDHHLTRAGIKAALEDCEELEFIGEAANGLQGITLLEKTRPDVAIVDIGLPGLIDGIELTKRFKEYIQADITSSLNNQPKVLILTMQDNEESVLAAFAAGADSYCMKDVSFEKLVEAVVETNAGENWIDSSIARIVLARMNNPFKESVNKTAISTVSINGIDPEYSQLLMANPLTEREKEVIELIVEGCSNEEICKQLYISLGTVKTHVRNILNKLSCDDRTQAAVRALRAGLVD
;
A
#
# COMPACT_ATOMS: atom_id res chain seq x y z
N MET A 1 21.02 -23.69 -16.22
CA MET A 1 19.72 -23.40 -15.53
C MET A 1 19.10 -22.22 -16.26
N ASN A 2 17.79 -22.19 -16.47
CA ASN A 2 17.15 -20.97 -16.98
C ASN A 2 17.22 -19.93 -15.87
N LYS A 3 17.58 -18.68 -16.22
CA LYS A 3 17.52 -17.57 -15.28
C LYS A 3 16.08 -17.22 -14.95
N ILE A 4 15.85 -16.72 -13.73
CA ILE A 4 14.53 -16.23 -13.30
C ILE A 4 14.34 -14.83 -13.87
N SER A 5 13.33 -14.63 -14.71
CA SER A 5 13.00 -13.33 -15.29
C SER A 5 12.28 -12.43 -14.28
N VAL A 6 12.80 -11.21 -14.07
CA VAL A 6 12.28 -10.28 -13.03
C VAL A 6 11.95 -8.93 -13.63
N ALA A 7 10.75 -8.42 -13.34
CA ALA A 7 10.34 -7.06 -13.62
C ALA A 7 10.14 -6.27 -12.32
N LEU A 8 10.44 -4.96 -12.32
CA LEU A 8 10.37 -4.08 -11.16
C LEU A 8 9.44 -2.90 -11.39
N ILE A 9 8.48 -2.69 -10.49
CA ILE A 9 7.57 -1.56 -10.49
C ILE A 9 7.78 -0.75 -9.20
N GLU A 10 8.41 0.41 -9.33
CA GLU A 10 8.87 1.25 -8.23
C GLU A 10 8.89 2.71 -8.70
N ASP A 11 8.25 3.63 -8.01
CA ASP A 11 8.19 5.03 -8.41
C ASP A 11 9.45 5.82 -8.04
N HIS A 12 10.07 5.50 -6.92
CA HIS A 12 11.23 6.22 -6.43
C HIS A 12 12.49 5.88 -7.24
N HIS A 13 12.98 6.83 -8.01
CA HIS A 13 14.09 6.64 -8.96
C HIS A 13 15.35 6.02 -8.36
N LEU A 14 15.79 6.49 -7.16
CA LEU A 14 17.01 5.98 -6.53
C LEU A 14 16.83 4.55 -6.03
N THR A 15 15.69 4.25 -5.42
CA THR A 15 15.33 2.89 -4.98
C THR A 15 15.30 1.95 -6.17
N ARG A 16 14.61 2.34 -7.23
CA ARG A 16 14.52 1.55 -8.47
C ARG A 16 15.90 1.27 -9.08
N ALA A 17 16.77 2.28 -9.16
CA ALA A 17 18.13 2.11 -9.67
C ALA A 17 18.98 1.18 -8.80
N GLY A 18 18.88 1.28 -7.47
CA GLY A 18 19.59 0.42 -6.53
C GLY A 18 19.15 -1.04 -6.61
N ILE A 19 17.82 -1.29 -6.63
CA ILE A 19 17.26 -2.64 -6.76
C ILE A 19 17.66 -3.24 -8.11
N LYS A 20 17.51 -2.48 -9.19
CA LYS A 20 17.93 -2.93 -10.53
C LYS A 20 19.38 -3.37 -10.56
N ALA A 21 20.30 -2.56 -10.05
CA ALA A 21 21.73 -2.90 -10.00
C ALA A 21 21.97 -4.22 -9.24
N ALA A 22 21.30 -4.41 -8.11
CA ALA A 22 21.42 -5.65 -7.32
C ALA A 22 20.85 -6.88 -8.06
N LEU A 23 19.74 -6.72 -8.80
CA LEU A 23 19.17 -7.81 -9.60
C LEU A 23 20.03 -8.17 -10.80
N GLU A 24 20.64 -7.16 -11.45
CA GLU A 24 21.54 -7.37 -12.61
C GLU A 24 22.89 -8.00 -12.22
N ASP A 25 23.34 -7.80 -10.96
CA ASP A 25 24.58 -8.40 -10.43
C ASP A 25 24.41 -9.89 -10.07
N CYS A 26 23.19 -10.40 -10.01
CA CYS A 26 22.90 -11.79 -9.69
C CYS A 26 22.87 -12.68 -10.94
N GLU A 27 23.73 -13.70 -10.98
CA GLU A 27 23.83 -14.62 -12.12
C GLU A 27 22.58 -15.47 -12.35
N GLU A 28 21.78 -15.70 -11.31
CA GLU A 28 20.55 -16.52 -11.35
C GLU A 28 19.34 -15.75 -11.87
N LEU A 29 19.41 -14.41 -11.90
CA LEU A 29 18.31 -13.54 -12.30
C LEU A 29 18.53 -12.94 -13.70
N GLU A 30 17.43 -12.66 -14.39
CA GLU A 30 17.39 -11.89 -15.63
C GLU A 30 16.44 -10.70 -15.46
N PHE A 31 17.02 -9.50 -15.34
CA PHE A 31 16.22 -8.28 -15.24
C PHE A 31 15.64 -7.91 -16.61
N ILE A 32 14.31 -7.96 -16.76
CA ILE A 32 13.63 -7.80 -18.06
C ILE A 32 12.92 -6.48 -18.25
N GLY A 33 12.82 -5.65 -17.20
CA GLY A 33 12.23 -4.32 -17.35
C GLY A 33 11.82 -3.66 -16.04
N GLU A 34 11.56 -2.35 -16.14
CA GLU A 34 11.14 -1.51 -15.02
C GLU A 34 10.00 -0.56 -15.41
N ALA A 35 9.19 -0.15 -14.43
CA ALA A 35 8.16 0.86 -14.56
C ALA A 35 8.12 1.77 -13.32
N ALA A 36 7.69 3.04 -13.52
CA ALA A 36 7.65 4.04 -12.47
C ALA A 36 6.23 4.35 -11.94
N ASN A 37 5.22 3.69 -12.44
CA ASN A 37 3.82 3.83 -12.00
C ASN A 37 3.00 2.61 -12.40
N GLY A 38 1.80 2.50 -11.82
CA GLY A 38 0.94 1.33 -12.03
C GLY A 38 0.50 1.10 -13.47
N LEU A 39 0.21 2.16 -14.25
CA LEU A 39 -0.23 2.01 -15.64
C LEU A 39 0.88 1.46 -16.55
N GLN A 40 2.10 1.98 -16.40
CA GLN A 40 3.27 1.45 -17.09
C GLN A 40 3.60 0.03 -16.62
N GLY A 41 3.44 -0.23 -15.31
CA GLY A 41 3.63 -1.54 -14.70
C GLY A 41 2.73 -2.61 -15.32
N ILE A 42 1.41 -2.37 -15.42
CA ILE A 42 0.48 -3.30 -16.07
C ILE A 42 0.93 -3.60 -17.51
N THR A 43 1.22 -2.56 -18.30
CA THR A 43 1.65 -2.72 -19.69
C THR A 43 2.94 -3.54 -19.80
N LEU A 44 3.90 -3.31 -18.90
CA LEU A 44 5.15 -4.06 -18.83
C LEU A 44 4.87 -5.53 -18.50
N LEU A 45 4.11 -5.81 -17.44
CA LEU A 45 3.84 -7.16 -16.95
C LEU A 45 3.04 -8.01 -17.94
N GLU A 46 2.03 -7.43 -18.59
CA GLU A 46 1.24 -8.11 -19.64
C GLU A 46 2.10 -8.48 -20.85
N LYS A 47 3.02 -7.59 -21.25
CA LYS A 47 3.90 -7.79 -22.39
C LYS A 47 5.01 -8.81 -22.13
N THR A 48 5.65 -8.73 -20.96
CA THR A 48 6.89 -9.47 -20.67
C THR A 48 6.64 -10.77 -19.92
N ARG A 49 5.55 -10.87 -19.15
CA ARG A 49 5.20 -12.04 -18.32
C ARG A 49 6.41 -12.58 -17.55
N PRO A 50 6.97 -11.78 -16.62
CA PRO A 50 8.11 -12.20 -15.81
C PRO A 50 7.76 -13.42 -14.96
N ASP A 51 8.77 -14.20 -14.59
CA ASP A 51 8.60 -15.23 -13.57
C ASP A 51 8.24 -14.60 -12.22
N VAL A 52 8.89 -13.47 -11.87
CA VAL A 52 8.58 -12.68 -10.66
C VAL A 52 8.44 -11.20 -10.99
N ALA A 53 7.31 -10.60 -10.59
CA ALA A 53 7.10 -9.16 -10.59
C ALA A 53 7.33 -8.60 -9.18
N ILE A 54 8.30 -7.71 -9.02
CA ILE A 54 8.52 -6.95 -7.78
C ILE A 54 7.69 -5.67 -7.87
N VAL A 55 6.79 -5.43 -6.91
CA VAL A 55 5.82 -4.34 -6.96
C VAL A 55 5.84 -3.56 -5.65
N ASP A 56 6.10 -2.23 -5.73
CA ASP A 56 5.82 -1.34 -4.61
C ASP A 56 4.32 -1.06 -4.48
N ILE A 57 3.82 -0.99 -3.25
CA ILE A 57 2.43 -0.59 -2.97
C ILE A 57 2.24 0.91 -3.25
N GLY A 58 3.21 1.75 -2.89
CA GLY A 58 3.11 3.20 -2.89
C GLY A 58 3.17 3.87 -4.26
N LEU A 59 2.73 3.23 -5.33
CA LEU A 59 2.79 3.78 -6.67
C LEU A 59 1.86 4.98 -6.85
N PRO A 60 2.30 6.04 -7.55
CA PRO A 60 1.50 7.23 -7.79
C PRO A 60 0.42 7.01 -8.85
N GLY A 61 -0.68 7.74 -8.72
CA GLY A 61 -1.76 7.80 -9.71
C GLY A 61 -2.99 6.98 -9.31
N LEU A 62 -3.80 6.59 -10.30
CA LEU A 62 -5.06 5.87 -10.10
C LEU A 62 -4.89 4.36 -9.85
N ILE A 63 -3.70 3.83 -10.12
CA ILE A 63 -3.37 2.41 -9.98
C ILE A 63 -2.16 2.32 -9.05
N ASP A 64 -2.41 1.98 -7.79
CA ASP A 64 -1.38 1.64 -6.82
C ASP A 64 -0.87 0.20 -7.02
N GLY A 65 0.06 -0.25 -6.19
CA GLY A 65 0.62 -1.59 -6.32
C GLY A 65 -0.37 -2.71 -5.99
N ILE A 66 -1.35 -2.47 -5.14
CA ILE A 66 -2.39 -3.44 -4.79
C ILE A 66 -3.34 -3.64 -5.97
N GLU A 67 -3.85 -2.54 -6.54
CA GLU A 67 -4.73 -2.57 -7.71
C GLU A 67 -4.00 -3.14 -8.94
N LEU A 68 -2.71 -2.80 -9.12
CA LEU A 68 -1.86 -3.39 -10.15
C LEU A 68 -1.76 -4.91 -9.98
N THR A 69 -1.44 -5.38 -8.78
CA THR A 69 -1.34 -6.82 -8.45
C THR A 69 -2.63 -7.54 -8.79
N LYS A 70 -3.77 -6.99 -8.36
CA LYS A 70 -5.09 -7.56 -8.64
C LYS A 70 -5.35 -7.70 -10.14
N ARG A 71 -5.18 -6.62 -10.91
CA ARG A 71 -5.39 -6.63 -12.37
C ARG A 71 -4.48 -7.60 -13.09
N PHE A 72 -3.21 -7.65 -12.68
CA PHE A 72 -2.25 -8.57 -13.28
C PHE A 72 -2.62 -10.04 -12.99
N LYS A 73 -3.03 -10.36 -11.78
CA LYS A 73 -3.50 -11.71 -11.41
C LYS A 73 -4.79 -12.09 -12.16
N GLU A 74 -5.73 -11.18 -12.30
CA GLU A 74 -6.95 -11.37 -13.11
C GLU A 74 -6.59 -11.63 -14.59
N TYR A 75 -5.65 -10.85 -15.15
CA TYR A 75 -5.15 -11.05 -16.52
C TYR A 75 -4.53 -12.44 -16.73
N ILE A 76 -3.68 -12.90 -15.79
CA ILE A 76 -3.08 -14.23 -15.86
C ILE A 76 -4.13 -15.34 -15.79
N GLN A 77 -5.12 -15.20 -14.90
CA GLN A 77 -6.20 -16.18 -14.72
C GLN A 77 -7.13 -16.25 -15.93
N ALA A 78 -7.34 -15.15 -16.63
CA ALA A 78 -8.17 -15.10 -17.83
C ALA A 78 -7.49 -15.78 -19.05
N ASP A 79 -6.18 -15.92 -19.03
CA ASP A 79 -5.43 -16.54 -20.13
C ASP A 79 -5.38 -18.06 -19.98
N ILE A 80 -6.37 -18.72 -20.58
CA ILE A 80 -6.57 -20.20 -20.59
C ILE A 80 -5.40 -20.93 -21.25
N THR A 81 -4.55 -20.24 -22.02
CA THR A 81 -3.42 -20.84 -22.74
C THR A 81 -2.16 -20.99 -21.88
N SER A 82 -2.12 -20.36 -20.72
CA SER A 82 -1.00 -20.47 -19.78
C SER A 82 -0.97 -21.85 -19.14
N SER A 83 0.10 -22.60 -19.36
CA SER A 83 0.33 -23.87 -18.67
C SER A 83 0.29 -23.64 -17.17
N LEU A 84 -0.45 -24.45 -16.42
CA LEU A 84 -0.63 -24.38 -14.96
C LEU A 84 0.69 -24.38 -14.15
N ASN A 85 1.82 -24.70 -14.78
CA ASN A 85 3.10 -24.94 -14.10
C ASN A 85 4.07 -23.73 -14.06
N ASN A 86 3.76 -22.59 -14.67
CA ASN A 86 4.65 -21.41 -14.64
C ASN A 86 3.85 -20.12 -14.72
N GLN A 87 3.01 -19.87 -13.71
CA GLN A 87 2.29 -18.60 -13.60
C GLN A 87 3.18 -17.54 -12.96
N PRO A 88 3.23 -16.32 -13.53
CA PRO A 88 3.93 -15.20 -12.95
C PRO A 88 3.58 -14.98 -11.48
N LYS A 89 4.61 -14.76 -10.65
CA LYS A 89 4.47 -14.50 -9.22
C LYS A 89 4.59 -13.01 -8.94
N VAL A 90 3.98 -12.57 -7.86
CA VAL A 90 4.06 -11.17 -7.41
C VAL A 90 4.67 -11.12 -6.01
N LEU A 91 5.83 -10.47 -5.91
CA LEU A 91 6.50 -10.11 -4.68
C LEU A 91 6.24 -8.63 -4.39
N ILE A 92 5.51 -8.34 -3.34
CA ILE A 92 5.36 -6.96 -2.84
C ILE A 92 6.66 -6.54 -2.15
N LEU A 93 7.16 -5.36 -2.49
CA LEU A 93 8.33 -4.74 -1.86
C LEU A 93 8.00 -3.30 -1.46
N THR A 94 7.82 -3.03 -0.17
CA THR A 94 7.29 -1.76 0.31
C THR A 94 7.83 -1.37 1.69
N MET A 95 7.66 -0.10 2.08
CA MET A 95 7.88 0.38 3.45
C MET A 95 6.62 0.26 4.33
N GLN A 96 5.50 -0.20 3.79
CA GLN A 96 4.24 -0.31 4.52
C GLN A 96 4.15 -1.65 5.25
N ASP A 97 3.98 -1.61 6.56
CA ASP A 97 3.84 -2.79 7.44
C ASP A 97 2.50 -2.82 8.19
N ASN A 98 1.56 -1.92 7.84
CA ASN A 98 0.25 -1.88 8.46
C ASN A 98 -0.64 -3.07 8.01
N GLU A 99 -1.49 -3.54 8.93
CA GLU A 99 -2.34 -4.72 8.73
C GLU A 99 -3.24 -4.61 7.49
N GLU A 100 -3.80 -3.43 7.23
CA GLU A 100 -4.73 -3.21 6.12
C GLU A 100 -4.04 -3.41 4.76
N SER A 101 -2.86 -2.79 4.56
CA SER A 101 -2.08 -2.93 3.33
C SER A 101 -1.60 -4.37 3.10
N VAL A 102 -1.14 -5.04 4.16
CA VAL A 102 -0.69 -6.43 4.09
C VAL A 102 -1.83 -7.35 3.65
N LEU A 103 -2.98 -7.26 4.32
CA LEU A 103 -4.14 -8.10 4.00
C LEU A 103 -4.71 -7.79 2.61
N ALA A 104 -4.75 -6.50 2.22
CA ALA A 104 -5.20 -6.10 0.90
C ALA A 104 -4.28 -6.62 -0.21
N ALA A 105 -2.95 -6.62 -0.01
CA ALA A 105 -2.00 -7.15 -0.97
C ALA A 105 -2.18 -8.67 -1.18
N PHE A 106 -2.32 -9.45 -0.10
CA PHE A 106 -2.60 -10.89 -0.21
C PHE A 106 -3.99 -11.16 -0.82
N ALA A 107 -5.00 -10.38 -0.47
CA ALA A 107 -6.34 -10.48 -1.08
C ALA A 107 -6.33 -10.14 -2.58
N ALA A 108 -5.43 -9.26 -3.03
CA ALA A 108 -5.18 -8.96 -4.44
C ALA A 108 -4.44 -10.08 -5.18
N GLY A 109 -3.91 -11.07 -4.46
CA GLY A 109 -3.21 -12.23 -5.02
C GLY A 109 -1.68 -12.13 -4.99
N ALA A 110 -1.10 -11.27 -4.15
CA ALA A 110 0.35 -11.29 -3.93
C ALA A 110 0.81 -12.66 -3.41
N ASP A 111 1.93 -13.16 -3.93
CA ASP A 111 2.50 -14.46 -3.52
C ASP A 111 3.46 -14.27 -2.33
N SER A 112 4.16 -13.12 -2.25
CA SER A 112 5.15 -12.82 -1.23
C SER A 112 5.10 -11.35 -0.82
N TYR A 113 5.61 -11.06 0.38
CA TYR A 113 5.66 -9.71 0.94
C TYR A 113 6.98 -9.46 1.64
N CYS A 114 7.74 -8.48 1.16
CA CYS A 114 9.06 -8.13 1.64
C CYS A 114 9.12 -6.64 1.98
N MET A 115 9.81 -6.30 3.06
CA MET A 115 10.05 -4.92 3.45
C MET A 115 11.26 -4.34 2.70
N LYS A 116 11.22 -3.04 2.36
CA LYS A 116 12.32 -2.34 1.66
C LYS A 116 13.57 -2.12 2.52
N ASP A 117 13.52 -2.38 3.82
CA ASP A 117 14.66 -2.26 4.75
C ASP A 117 15.54 -3.52 4.80
N VAL A 118 15.21 -4.55 4.03
CA VAL A 118 16.05 -5.75 3.91
C VAL A 118 17.33 -5.50 3.09
N SER A 119 18.34 -6.33 3.30
CA SER A 119 19.54 -6.29 2.44
C SER A 119 19.23 -6.80 1.02
N PHE A 120 20.06 -6.41 0.05
CA PHE A 120 19.87 -6.87 -1.33
C PHE A 120 20.00 -8.39 -1.48
N GLU A 121 20.85 -9.04 -0.69
CA GLU A 121 20.98 -10.50 -0.67
C GLU A 121 19.68 -11.18 -0.26
N LYS A 122 19.00 -10.64 0.76
CA LYS A 122 17.68 -11.12 1.19
C LYS A 122 16.59 -10.85 0.16
N LEU A 123 16.66 -9.73 -0.56
CA LEU A 123 15.73 -9.48 -1.65
C LEU A 123 15.88 -10.50 -2.77
N VAL A 124 17.12 -10.84 -3.15
CA VAL A 124 17.40 -11.89 -4.13
C VAL A 124 16.87 -13.24 -3.66
N GLU A 125 17.12 -13.61 -2.39
CA GLU A 125 16.57 -14.83 -1.77
C GLU A 125 15.04 -14.85 -1.84
N ALA A 126 14.38 -13.74 -1.49
CA ALA A 126 12.93 -13.61 -1.59
C ALA A 126 12.40 -13.81 -3.02
N VAL A 127 13.11 -13.30 -4.03
CA VAL A 127 12.75 -13.52 -5.46
C VAL A 127 12.86 -14.99 -5.83
N VAL A 128 13.94 -15.66 -5.43
CA VAL A 128 14.19 -17.08 -5.73
C VAL A 128 13.12 -17.97 -5.07
N GLU A 129 12.84 -17.75 -3.78
CA GLU A 129 11.81 -18.51 -3.05
C GLU A 129 10.41 -18.26 -3.63
N THR A 130 10.07 -17.00 -3.95
CA THR A 130 8.82 -16.66 -4.60
C THR A 130 8.64 -17.39 -5.93
N ASN A 131 9.71 -17.44 -6.75
CA ASN A 131 9.69 -18.18 -8.01
C ASN A 131 9.49 -19.69 -7.81
N ALA A 132 10.09 -20.26 -6.77
CA ALA A 132 9.92 -21.66 -6.40
C ALA A 132 8.50 -22.00 -5.93
N GLY A 133 7.66 -20.99 -5.70
CA GLY A 133 6.29 -21.14 -5.19
C GLY A 133 6.22 -21.16 -3.67
N GLU A 134 7.30 -20.81 -3.00
CA GLU A 134 7.35 -20.58 -1.56
C GLU A 134 6.97 -19.13 -1.26
N ASN A 135 6.25 -18.91 -0.17
CA ASN A 135 5.81 -17.57 0.20
C ASN A 135 6.85 -16.93 1.11
N TRP A 136 7.58 -15.97 0.58
CA TRP A 136 8.42 -15.12 1.41
C TRP A 136 7.57 -14.12 2.20
N ILE A 137 7.65 -14.19 3.51
CA ILE A 137 6.95 -13.25 4.39
C ILE A 137 7.90 -12.83 5.51
N ASP A 138 8.22 -11.54 5.58
CA ASP A 138 9.00 -10.99 6.69
C ASP A 138 8.36 -11.32 8.04
N SER A 139 9.18 -11.50 9.07
CA SER A 139 8.71 -11.91 10.41
C SER A 139 7.74 -10.92 11.06
N SER A 140 7.86 -9.61 10.76
CA SER A 140 6.92 -8.57 11.16
C SER A 140 5.55 -8.77 10.50
N ILE A 141 5.54 -9.06 9.22
CA ILE A 141 4.36 -9.31 8.39
C ILE A 141 3.72 -10.67 8.73
N ALA A 142 4.53 -11.71 8.95
CA ALA A 142 4.02 -13.02 9.34
C ALA A 142 3.17 -12.94 10.63
N ARG A 143 3.55 -12.08 11.58
CA ARG A 143 2.78 -11.86 12.82
C ARG A 143 1.39 -11.29 12.52
N ILE A 144 1.26 -10.37 11.57
CA ILE A 144 -0.01 -9.76 11.15
C ILE A 144 -0.91 -10.83 10.51
N VAL A 145 -0.37 -11.60 9.58
CA VAL A 145 -1.10 -12.66 8.88
C VAL A 145 -1.58 -13.75 9.86
N LEU A 146 -0.70 -14.21 10.75
CA LEU A 146 -1.04 -15.23 11.78
C LEU A 146 -2.06 -14.72 12.80
N ALA A 147 -1.98 -13.45 13.21
CA ALA A 147 -2.97 -12.85 14.12
C ALA A 147 -4.37 -12.87 13.48
N ARG A 148 -4.45 -12.64 12.18
CA ARG A 148 -5.72 -12.69 11.44
C ARG A 148 -6.26 -14.12 11.30
N MET A 149 -5.41 -15.09 11.01
CA MET A 149 -5.80 -16.51 10.93
C MET A 149 -6.35 -17.03 12.25
N ASN A 150 -5.81 -16.58 13.39
CA ASN A 150 -6.26 -16.95 14.71
C ASN A 150 -7.53 -16.21 15.18
N ASN A 151 -7.95 -15.14 14.49
CA ASN A 151 -9.16 -14.36 14.77
C ASN A 151 -10.03 -14.15 13.52
N PRO A 152 -10.60 -15.22 12.92
CA PRO A 152 -11.38 -15.10 11.68
C PRO A 152 -12.73 -14.36 11.87
N PHE A 153 -13.14 -14.08 13.10
CA PHE A 153 -14.46 -13.53 13.43
C PHE A 153 -14.53 -11.99 13.50
N LYS A 154 -13.43 -11.25 13.32
CA LYS A 154 -13.52 -9.78 13.35
C LYS A 154 -13.99 -9.12 12.04
N GLU A 155 -14.20 -9.87 10.96
CA GLU A 155 -14.64 -9.32 9.65
C GLU A 155 -15.91 -9.92 9.04
N SER A 156 -16.76 -10.59 9.80
CA SER A 156 -18.03 -11.09 9.24
C SER A 156 -19.19 -10.08 9.30
N VAL A 157 -18.94 -8.79 9.41
CA VAL A 157 -20.02 -7.78 9.47
C VAL A 157 -19.95 -6.73 8.35
N ASN A 158 -19.23 -6.93 7.25
CA ASN A 158 -19.40 -6.00 6.13
C ASN A 158 -19.12 -6.61 4.74
N LYS A 159 -19.94 -7.59 4.34
CA LYS A 159 -20.17 -7.90 2.92
C LYS A 159 -21.60 -8.30 2.68
N THR A 160 -22.50 -7.34 2.68
CA THR A 160 -23.70 -7.33 1.82
C THR A 160 -24.37 -5.95 1.92
N ALA A 161 -24.67 -5.41 0.77
CA ALA A 161 -25.47 -4.20 0.53
C ALA A 161 -24.68 -2.92 0.27
N ILE A 162 -24.53 -2.63 -1.03
CA ILE A 162 -24.63 -1.27 -1.53
C ILE A 162 -25.99 -0.73 -1.05
N SER A 163 -25.98 -0.01 0.04
CA SER A 163 -27.10 0.78 0.52
C SER A 163 -26.51 1.99 1.20
N THR A 164 -26.93 3.15 0.76
CA THR A 164 -26.74 4.46 1.37
C THR A 164 -26.39 4.37 2.85
N VAL A 165 -25.13 4.65 3.16
CA VAL A 165 -24.65 4.71 4.54
C VAL A 165 -25.11 6.04 5.12
N SER A 166 -26.19 6.00 5.89
CA SER A 166 -26.45 7.05 6.87
C SER A 166 -25.38 6.90 7.96
N ILE A 167 -24.48 7.87 8.04
CA ILE A 167 -23.42 7.97 9.05
C ILE A 167 -24.10 8.40 10.35
N ASN A 168 -24.53 7.43 11.16
CA ASN A 168 -24.96 7.65 12.54
C ASN A 168 -24.35 6.58 13.43
N GLY A 169 -23.22 6.94 14.07
CA GLY A 169 -22.60 6.10 15.10
C GLY A 169 -21.15 6.52 15.33
N ILE A 170 -20.93 7.39 16.32
CA ILE A 170 -19.58 7.72 16.84
C ILE A 170 -18.97 6.43 17.39
N ASP A 171 -17.80 6.03 16.86
CA ASP A 171 -17.06 4.87 17.36
C ASP A 171 -16.57 5.16 18.80
N PRO A 172 -16.96 4.37 19.82
CA PRO A 172 -16.64 4.64 21.22
C PRO A 172 -15.13 4.71 21.52
N GLU A 173 -14.31 4.02 20.75
CA GLU A 173 -12.84 3.96 20.92
C GLU A 173 -12.20 5.30 20.53
N TYR A 174 -12.73 5.96 19.49
CA TYR A 174 -12.24 7.28 19.06
C TYR A 174 -12.68 8.43 19.97
N SER A 175 -13.86 8.30 20.60
CA SER A 175 -14.33 9.28 21.57
C SER A 175 -13.40 9.38 22.79
N GLN A 176 -12.81 8.25 23.23
CA GLN A 176 -11.89 8.25 24.36
C GLN A 176 -10.52 8.85 24.00
N LEU A 177 -9.99 8.62 22.80
CA LEU A 177 -8.75 9.22 22.32
C LEU A 177 -8.85 10.74 22.19
N LEU A 178 -9.96 11.24 21.67
CA LEU A 178 -10.22 12.68 21.52
C LEU A 178 -10.48 13.40 22.85
N MET A 179 -11.04 12.69 23.85
CA MET A 179 -11.19 13.24 25.20
C MET A 179 -9.84 13.39 25.89
N ALA A 180 -8.86 12.52 25.62
CA ALA A 180 -7.52 12.59 26.18
C ALA A 180 -6.64 13.67 25.53
N ASN A 181 -6.83 13.97 24.24
CA ASN A 181 -6.03 14.94 23.49
C ASN A 181 -6.85 15.66 22.40
N PRO A 182 -7.77 16.58 22.78
CA PRO A 182 -8.69 17.21 21.86
C PRO A 182 -7.97 18.07 20.80
N LEU A 183 -8.57 18.15 19.61
CA LEU A 183 -8.13 19.12 18.60
C LEU A 183 -8.40 20.54 19.10
N THR A 184 -7.44 21.44 18.90
CA THR A 184 -7.63 22.87 19.12
C THR A 184 -8.58 23.44 18.07
N GLU A 185 -9.20 24.60 18.34
CA GLU A 185 -10.09 25.25 17.35
C GLU A 185 -9.39 25.45 15.99
N ARG A 186 -8.10 25.81 16.03
CA ARG A 186 -7.33 25.99 14.79
C ARG A 186 -7.04 24.68 14.05
N GLU A 187 -6.88 23.59 14.76
CA GLU A 187 -6.73 22.27 14.17
C GLU A 187 -8.06 21.77 13.59
N LYS A 188 -9.20 22.14 14.18
CA LYS A 188 -10.54 21.85 13.63
C LYS A 188 -10.74 22.57 12.30
N GLU A 189 -10.47 23.88 12.23
CA GLU A 189 -10.56 24.63 10.97
C GLU A 189 -9.66 24.01 9.86
N VAL A 190 -8.47 23.55 10.24
CA VAL A 190 -7.55 22.91 9.29
C VAL A 190 -8.07 21.55 8.83
N ILE A 191 -8.64 20.72 9.74
CA ILE A 191 -9.14 19.38 9.37
C ILE A 191 -10.42 19.48 8.52
N GLU A 192 -11.29 20.48 8.76
CA GLU A 192 -12.44 20.77 7.90
C GLU A 192 -12.01 21.02 6.45
N LEU A 193 -11.03 21.91 6.24
CA LEU A 193 -10.48 22.19 4.92
C LEU A 193 -9.75 20.99 4.29
N ILE A 194 -9.19 20.12 5.12
CA ILE A 194 -8.61 18.86 4.65
C ILE A 194 -9.71 17.93 4.13
N VAL A 195 -10.82 17.81 4.81
CA VAL A 195 -11.98 17.02 4.39
C VAL A 195 -12.59 17.56 3.10
N GLU A 196 -12.64 18.88 2.93
CA GLU A 196 -13.06 19.55 1.68
C GLU A 196 -12.07 19.35 0.52
N GLY A 197 -10.92 18.71 0.74
CA GLY A 197 -9.93 18.43 -0.28
C GLY A 197 -8.93 19.56 -0.55
N CYS A 198 -8.90 20.62 0.26
CA CYS A 198 -8.00 21.77 0.08
C CYS A 198 -6.53 21.38 0.26
N SER A 199 -5.66 21.78 -0.64
CA SER A 199 -4.21 21.66 -0.51
C SER A 199 -3.66 22.55 0.64
N ASN A 200 -2.44 22.29 1.11
CA ASN A 200 -1.82 23.16 2.14
C ASN A 200 -1.69 24.62 1.70
N GLU A 201 -1.54 24.88 0.39
CA GLU A 201 -1.47 26.23 -0.14
C GLU A 201 -2.85 26.94 -0.13
N GLU A 202 -3.91 26.19 -0.38
CA GLU A 202 -5.29 26.69 -0.30
C GLU A 202 -5.68 26.96 1.14
N ILE A 203 -5.32 26.07 2.08
CA ILE A 203 -5.50 26.27 3.53
C ILE A 203 -4.76 27.52 4.00
N CYS A 204 -3.52 27.76 3.54
CA CYS A 204 -2.77 28.99 3.83
C CYS A 204 -3.56 30.25 3.42
N LYS A 205 -4.15 30.23 2.23
CA LYS A 205 -4.90 31.37 1.71
C LYS A 205 -6.22 31.58 2.48
N GLN A 206 -6.94 30.52 2.75
CA GLN A 206 -8.23 30.61 3.47
C GLN A 206 -8.08 31.01 4.93
N LEU A 207 -7.07 30.46 5.61
CA LEU A 207 -6.86 30.73 7.02
C LEU A 207 -5.89 31.90 7.32
N TYR A 208 -5.32 32.53 6.28
CA TYR A 208 -4.35 33.63 6.39
C TYR A 208 -3.14 33.28 7.26
N ILE A 209 -2.58 32.08 7.12
CA ILE A 209 -1.39 31.61 7.85
C ILE A 209 -0.29 31.11 6.92
N SER A 210 0.93 31.00 7.46
CA SER A 210 2.07 30.55 6.65
C SER A 210 1.98 29.05 6.33
N LEU A 211 2.62 28.65 5.23
CA LEU A 211 2.72 27.23 4.83
C LEU A 211 3.37 26.37 5.92
N GLY A 212 4.37 26.93 6.64
CA GLY A 212 5.01 26.26 7.79
C GLY A 212 4.03 26.02 8.94
N THR A 213 3.15 26.99 9.20
CA THR A 213 2.10 26.88 10.22
C THR A 213 1.09 25.80 9.87
N VAL A 214 0.62 25.76 8.59
CA VAL A 214 -0.28 24.71 8.12
C VAL A 214 0.35 23.31 8.27
N LYS A 215 1.59 23.14 7.81
CA LYS A 215 2.31 21.85 7.98
C LYS A 215 2.43 21.43 9.43
N THR A 216 2.60 22.37 10.36
CA THR A 216 2.66 22.09 11.80
C THR A 216 1.29 21.64 12.32
N HIS A 217 0.20 22.31 11.93
CA HIS A 217 -1.16 21.89 12.31
C HIS A 217 -1.50 20.52 11.74
N VAL A 218 -1.22 20.26 10.48
CA VAL A 218 -1.44 18.95 9.86
C VAL A 218 -0.71 17.86 10.63
N ARG A 219 0.57 18.02 10.93
CA ARG A 219 1.34 17.05 11.73
C ARG A 219 0.73 16.82 13.12
N ASN A 220 0.29 17.88 13.79
CA ASN A 220 -0.34 17.77 15.12
C ASN A 220 -1.69 17.03 15.03
N ILE A 221 -2.48 17.29 13.99
CA ILE A 221 -3.74 16.57 13.71
C ILE A 221 -3.47 15.09 13.50
N LEU A 222 -2.50 14.74 12.64
CA LEU A 222 -2.10 13.35 12.39
C LEU A 222 -1.73 12.64 13.69
N ASN A 223 -0.90 13.26 14.52
CA ASN A 223 -0.50 12.70 15.81
C ASN A 223 -1.70 12.51 16.77
N LYS A 224 -2.60 13.51 16.88
CA LYS A 224 -3.77 13.47 17.77
C LYS A 224 -4.82 12.45 17.32
N LEU A 225 -4.97 12.30 16.02
CA LEU A 225 -5.86 11.31 15.40
C LEU A 225 -5.18 9.94 15.23
N SER A 226 -3.90 9.80 15.59
CA SER A 226 -3.11 8.58 15.37
C SER A 226 -3.15 8.11 13.91
N CYS A 227 -2.97 9.03 12.96
CA CYS A 227 -3.01 8.80 11.53
C CYS A 227 -1.63 9.00 10.91
N ASP A 228 -1.30 8.21 9.91
CA ASP A 228 -0.02 8.29 9.20
C ASP A 228 -0.08 9.28 8.03
N ASP A 229 -1.26 9.50 7.47
CA ASP A 229 -1.45 10.39 6.33
C ASP A 229 -2.72 11.25 6.45
N ARG A 230 -2.77 12.25 5.56
CA ARG A 230 -3.83 13.24 5.48
C ARG A 230 -5.20 12.64 5.11
N THR A 231 -5.23 11.61 4.27
CA THR A 231 -6.47 10.96 3.83
C THR A 231 -7.09 10.18 4.97
N GLN A 232 -6.26 9.47 5.74
CA GLN A 232 -6.71 8.79 6.96
C GLN A 232 -7.26 9.78 7.99
N ALA A 233 -6.60 10.94 8.15
CA ALA A 233 -7.08 11.98 9.05
C ALA A 233 -8.46 12.51 8.63
N ALA A 234 -8.68 12.75 7.34
CA ALA A 234 -9.97 13.17 6.80
C ALA A 234 -11.08 12.13 7.08
N VAL A 235 -10.81 10.87 6.75
CA VAL A 235 -11.77 9.76 6.98
C VAL A 235 -12.07 9.58 8.47
N ARG A 236 -11.06 9.69 9.35
CA ARG A 236 -11.26 9.60 10.80
C ARG A 236 -12.06 10.76 11.35
N ALA A 237 -11.79 11.98 10.86
CA ALA A 237 -12.53 13.17 11.29
C ALA A 237 -14.03 13.06 10.95
N LEU A 238 -14.36 12.58 9.73
CA LEU A 238 -15.73 12.30 9.32
C LEU A 238 -16.40 11.22 10.19
N ARG A 239 -15.71 10.10 10.43
CA ARG A 239 -16.23 8.99 11.26
C ARG A 239 -16.39 9.36 12.72
N ALA A 240 -15.58 10.27 13.24
CA ALA A 240 -15.66 10.77 14.61
C ALA A 240 -16.67 11.90 14.78
N GLY A 241 -17.32 12.35 13.70
CA GLY A 241 -18.25 13.48 13.74
C GLY A 241 -17.58 14.79 14.14
N LEU A 242 -16.30 14.96 13.85
CA LEU A 242 -15.55 16.18 14.12
C LEU A 242 -15.79 17.27 13.08
N VAL A 243 -16.23 16.87 11.92
CA VAL A 243 -16.57 17.70 10.74
C VAL A 243 -17.79 17.09 10.05
N ASP A 244 -18.61 17.96 9.45
CA ASP A 244 -19.84 17.58 8.73
C ASP A 244 -19.54 17.16 7.28
#